data_e6c9e4dd8f6597ada418283414b1c9e1
#
_entry.id   e6c9e4dd8f6597ada418283414b1c9e1
#
_cell.length_a   1.000
_cell.length_b   1.000
_cell.length_c   1.000
_cell.angle_alpha   90.00
_cell.angle_beta   90.00
_cell.angle_gamma   90.00
#
_symmetry.space_group_name_H-M   'P 1'
#
loop_
_entity.id
_entity.type
_entity.pdbx_description
1 polymer ?
#
loop_
_entity_poly.entity_id
_entity_poly.type
_entity_poly.pdbx_seq_one_letter_code
_entity_poly.pdbx_strand_id
1 'polypeptide(L)'
;MARMPEELIHATALIVADRGVLIVGPYGAGKSSIARALIERTNTRGMFAALVSDDQCQLHPSSGRLICSAPASLRGGIEVRGSGLHAVDHEGTAVIHLIVELVDKAEAVRFADEETTQLQGVAIQRLRLPEGEVESASRAIEAWLFEPQWKKLTS
;
A
#
# COMPACT_ATOMS: atom_id res chain seq x y z
N MET A 1 29.56 8.59 -5.12
CA MET A 1 28.68 8.10 -4.04
C MET A 1 28.07 6.76 -4.44
N ALA A 2 28.14 5.80 -3.55
CA ALA A 2 27.53 4.50 -3.80
C ALA A 2 26.00 4.65 -3.82
N ARG A 3 25.38 4.17 -4.88
CA ARG A 3 23.94 4.11 -5.01
C ARG A 3 23.43 2.98 -4.11
N MET A 4 22.38 3.23 -3.31
CA MET A 4 21.78 2.16 -2.54
C MET A 4 21.19 1.12 -3.50
N PRO A 5 21.46 -0.18 -3.28
CA PRO A 5 20.88 -1.21 -4.14
C PRO A 5 19.36 -1.23 -4.02
N GLU A 6 18.70 -1.62 -5.08
CA GLU A 6 17.27 -1.87 -5.04
C GLU A 6 16.99 -3.04 -4.09
N GLU A 7 15.97 -2.89 -3.27
CA GLU A 7 15.52 -3.92 -2.36
C GLU A 7 14.23 -4.53 -2.89
N LEU A 8 14.19 -5.86 -2.98
CA LEU A 8 12.99 -6.58 -3.35
C LEU A 8 12.29 -7.04 -2.08
N ILE A 9 11.04 -6.64 -1.90
CA ILE A 9 10.25 -7.02 -0.73
C ILE A 9 8.94 -7.69 -1.14
N HIS A 10 8.40 -8.51 -0.22
CA HIS A 10 7.08 -9.10 -0.38
C HIS A 10 6.01 -8.08 0.01
N ALA A 11 5.45 -7.44 -0.98
CA ALA A 11 4.47 -6.39 -0.79
C ALA A 11 3.61 -6.23 -2.02
N THR A 12 2.46 -5.61 -1.85
CA THR A 12 1.58 -5.20 -2.93
C THR A 12 1.51 -3.69 -2.92
N ALA A 13 1.79 -3.06 -4.05
CA ALA A 13 1.82 -1.60 -4.17
C ALA A 13 0.78 -1.14 -5.19
N LEU A 14 0.14 -0.01 -4.88
CA LEU A 14 -0.87 0.59 -5.75
C LEU A 14 -0.83 2.11 -5.61
N ILE A 15 -1.47 2.76 -6.58
CA ILE A 15 -1.74 4.20 -6.53
C ILE A 15 -3.22 4.39 -6.27
N VAL A 16 -3.54 5.20 -5.28
CA VAL A 16 -4.92 5.61 -4.96
C VAL A 16 -4.97 7.13 -5.13
N ALA A 17 -5.59 7.59 -6.18
CA ALA A 17 -5.57 8.98 -6.64
C ALA A 17 -4.13 9.44 -6.91
N ASP A 18 -3.55 10.28 -6.07
CA ASP A 18 -2.16 10.74 -6.19
C ASP A 18 -1.22 10.14 -5.11
N ARG A 19 -1.67 9.10 -4.39
CA ARG A 19 -0.95 8.52 -3.27
C ARG A 19 -0.50 7.10 -3.55
N GLY A 20 0.78 6.84 -3.39
CA GLY A 20 1.32 5.48 -3.43
C GLY A 20 1.18 4.77 -2.09
N VAL A 21 0.63 3.57 -2.10
CA VAL A 21 0.39 2.75 -0.91
C VAL A 21 1.12 1.43 -1.07
N LEU A 22 1.90 1.07 -0.06
CA LEU A 22 2.63 -0.20 0.00
C LEU A 22 2.01 -1.06 1.09
N ILE A 23 1.48 -2.22 0.74
CA ILE A 23 0.85 -3.13 1.68
C ILE A 23 1.79 -4.30 1.94
N VAL A 24 2.20 -4.47 3.19
CA VAL A 24 3.08 -5.55 3.62
C VAL A 24 2.36 -6.47 4.60
N GLY A 25 2.72 -7.72 4.61
CA GLY A 25 2.14 -8.72 5.48
C GLY A 25 2.45 -10.12 4.98
N PRO A 26 2.16 -11.16 5.78
CA PRO A 26 2.41 -12.53 5.37
C PRO A 26 1.53 -12.96 4.20
N TYR A 27 1.94 -14.01 3.52
CA TYR A 27 1.11 -14.61 2.47
C TYR A 27 -0.26 -15.00 3.03
N GLY A 28 -1.31 -14.67 2.30
CA GLY A 28 -2.68 -14.94 2.73
C GLY A 28 -3.28 -13.89 3.66
N ALA A 29 -2.55 -12.83 3.99
CA ALA A 29 -3.05 -11.75 4.85
C ALA A 29 -4.07 -10.83 4.19
N GLY A 30 -4.19 -10.89 2.85
CA GLY A 30 -5.17 -10.10 2.11
C GLY A 30 -4.62 -8.93 1.34
N LYS A 31 -3.30 -8.87 1.10
CA LYS A 31 -2.65 -7.75 0.39
C LYS A 31 -3.28 -7.46 -0.97
N SER A 32 -3.36 -8.48 -1.82
CA SER A 32 -3.91 -8.33 -3.17
C SER A 32 -5.40 -7.98 -3.14
N SER A 33 -6.15 -8.59 -2.25
CA SER A 33 -7.59 -8.32 -2.11
C SER A 33 -7.87 -6.90 -1.65
N ILE A 34 -7.06 -6.38 -0.72
CA ILE A 34 -7.17 -4.99 -0.26
C ILE A 34 -6.84 -4.03 -1.40
N ALA A 35 -5.75 -4.28 -2.12
CA ALA A 35 -5.38 -3.45 -3.27
C ALA A 35 -6.50 -3.41 -4.31
N ARG A 36 -7.06 -4.56 -4.64
CA ARG A 36 -8.15 -4.67 -5.61
C ARG A 36 -9.40 -3.92 -5.15
N ALA A 37 -9.77 -4.06 -3.88
CA ALA A 37 -10.91 -3.34 -3.31
C ALA A 37 -10.70 -1.82 -3.36
N LEU A 38 -9.52 -1.35 -3.01
CA LEU A 38 -9.18 0.07 -3.07
C LEU A 38 -9.25 0.62 -4.50
N ILE A 39 -8.72 -0.13 -5.46
CA ILE A 39 -8.74 0.27 -6.87
C ILE A 39 -10.19 0.37 -7.37
N GLU A 40 -11.00 -0.64 -7.11
CA GLU A 40 -12.41 -0.66 -7.53
C GLU A 40 -13.21 0.49 -6.89
N ARG A 41 -13.04 0.71 -5.61
CA ARG A 41 -13.74 1.78 -4.89
C ARG A 41 -13.34 3.17 -5.40
N THR A 42 -12.05 3.37 -5.62
CA THR A 42 -11.51 4.65 -6.10
C THR A 42 -12.00 4.94 -7.51
N ASN A 43 -11.93 3.96 -8.40
CA ASN A 43 -12.41 4.11 -9.77
C ASN A 43 -13.92 4.36 -9.83
N THR A 44 -14.70 3.72 -8.96
CA THR A 44 -16.15 3.93 -8.87
C THR A 44 -16.49 5.37 -8.49
N ARG A 45 -15.62 6.04 -7.74
CA ARG A 45 -15.76 7.45 -7.38
C ARG A 45 -15.26 8.41 -8.47
N GLY A 46 -14.84 7.89 -9.61
CA GLY A 46 -14.32 8.69 -10.72
C GLY A 46 -12.89 9.16 -10.53
N MET A 47 -12.16 8.60 -9.58
CA MET A 47 -10.76 8.94 -9.35
C MET A 47 -9.83 7.87 -9.89
N PHE A 48 -8.60 8.26 -10.21
CA PHE A 48 -7.58 7.35 -10.72
C PHE A 48 -7.10 6.41 -9.62
N ALA A 49 -6.97 5.12 -9.96
CA ALA A 49 -6.28 4.14 -9.15
C ALA A 49 -5.73 3.04 -10.06
N ALA A 50 -4.55 2.55 -9.74
CA ALA A 50 -3.90 1.51 -10.54
C ALA A 50 -2.96 0.68 -9.66
N LEU A 51 -2.76 -0.57 -10.06
CA LEU A 51 -1.76 -1.44 -9.45
C LEU A 51 -0.37 -0.98 -9.86
N VAL A 52 0.61 -1.07 -8.97
CA VAL A 52 2.03 -0.94 -9.31
C VAL A 52 2.65 -2.32 -9.38
N SER A 53 2.53 -3.10 -8.32
CA SER A 53 3.02 -4.47 -8.31
C SER A 53 2.27 -5.31 -7.27
N ASP A 54 2.10 -6.58 -7.58
CA ASP A 54 1.51 -7.55 -6.66
C ASP A 54 2.55 -8.53 -6.17
N ASP A 55 2.55 -8.80 -4.86
CA ASP A 55 3.39 -9.78 -4.17
C ASP A 55 4.88 -9.45 -4.09
N GLN A 56 5.47 -8.80 -5.07
CA GLN A 56 6.89 -8.40 -5.05
C GLN A 56 7.04 -6.97 -5.53
N CYS A 57 7.76 -6.18 -4.76
CA CYS A 57 8.02 -4.78 -5.08
C CYS A 57 9.50 -4.49 -5.01
N GLN A 58 10.00 -3.75 -5.98
CA GLN A 58 11.36 -3.22 -5.96
C GLN A 58 11.31 -1.81 -5.38
N LEU A 59 12.09 -1.56 -4.33
CA LEU A 59 12.16 -0.28 -3.67
C LEU A 59 13.53 0.36 -3.86
N HIS A 60 13.56 1.65 -4.11
CA HIS A 60 14.80 2.43 -4.11
C HIS A 60 14.51 3.87 -3.70
N PRO A 61 15.48 4.53 -3.02
CA PRO A 61 15.31 5.94 -2.69
C PRO A 61 15.70 6.81 -3.88
N SER A 62 15.02 7.93 -4.03
CA SER A 62 15.37 8.94 -5.01
C SER A 62 14.93 10.31 -4.52
N SER A 63 15.88 11.22 -4.33
CA SER A 63 15.61 12.60 -3.90
C SER A 63 14.72 12.69 -2.64
N GLY A 64 15.03 11.87 -1.64
CA GLY A 64 14.27 11.85 -0.37
C GLY A 64 12.92 11.16 -0.44
N ARG A 65 12.60 10.52 -1.55
CA ARG A 65 11.35 9.78 -1.75
C ARG A 65 11.63 8.29 -1.90
N LEU A 66 10.67 7.48 -1.53
CA LEU A 66 10.72 6.04 -1.75
C LEU A 66 9.98 5.72 -3.04
N ILE A 67 10.68 5.15 -4.01
CA ILE A 67 10.11 4.76 -5.30
C ILE A 67 9.88 3.25 -5.30
N CYS A 68 8.70 2.84 -5.71
CA CYS A 68 8.34 1.44 -5.89
C CYS A 68 8.11 1.14 -7.37
N SER A 69 8.62 0.00 -7.82
CA SER A 69 8.36 -0.49 -9.17
C SER A 69 8.12 -2.00 -9.15
N ALA A 70 7.47 -2.50 -10.18
CA ALA A 70 7.26 -3.93 -10.35
C ALA A 70 8.45 -4.58 -11.06
N PRO A 71 8.87 -5.78 -10.65
CA PRO A 71 9.71 -6.60 -11.52
C PRO A 71 9.03 -6.76 -12.89
N ALA A 72 9.82 -6.71 -13.97
CA ALA A 72 9.27 -6.69 -15.32
C ALA A 72 8.32 -7.87 -15.60
N SER A 73 8.62 -9.03 -15.06
CA SER A 73 7.81 -10.25 -15.25
C SER A 73 6.46 -10.23 -14.51
N LEU A 74 6.24 -9.28 -13.59
CA LEU A 74 5.04 -9.22 -12.77
C LEU A 74 4.15 -8.03 -13.07
N ARG A 75 4.53 -7.19 -14.03
CA ARG A 75 3.79 -5.96 -14.35
C ARG A 75 2.37 -6.26 -14.81
N GLY A 76 1.41 -5.60 -14.18
CA GLY A 76 0.01 -5.67 -14.57
C GLY A 76 -0.72 -6.94 -14.19
N GLY A 77 -0.10 -7.82 -13.42
CA GLY A 77 -0.73 -9.05 -12.95
C GLY A 77 -1.13 -8.96 -11.49
N ILE A 78 -2.35 -9.35 -11.17
CA ILE A 78 -2.84 -9.45 -9.79
C ILE A 78 -3.41 -10.83 -9.54
N GLU A 79 -3.11 -11.39 -8.36
CA GLU A 79 -3.68 -12.66 -7.94
C GLU A 79 -5.09 -12.44 -7.40
N VAL A 80 -6.03 -13.19 -7.96
CA VAL A 80 -7.40 -13.29 -7.44
C VAL A 80 -7.57 -14.69 -6.89
N ARG A 81 -7.69 -14.77 -5.58
CA ARG A 81 -7.76 -16.05 -4.87
C ARG A 81 -8.87 -16.93 -5.42
N GLY A 82 -8.53 -18.15 -5.76
CA GLY A 82 -9.45 -19.12 -6.35
C GLY A 82 -9.60 -19.03 -7.86
N SER A 83 -9.14 -17.94 -8.49
CA SER A 83 -9.28 -17.72 -9.93
C SER A 83 -7.95 -17.69 -10.67
N GLY A 84 -6.88 -17.22 -10.04
CA GLY A 84 -5.55 -17.16 -10.64
C GLY A 84 -5.05 -15.74 -10.86
N LEU A 85 -4.12 -15.59 -11.78
CA LEU A 85 -3.54 -14.28 -12.12
C LEU A 85 -4.35 -13.62 -13.24
N HIS A 86 -4.69 -12.37 -13.02
CA HIS A 86 -5.48 -11.57 -13.95
C HIS A 86 -4.78 -10.28 -14.33
N ALA A 87 -5.01 -9.82 -15.52
CA ALA A 87 -4.49 -8.53 -15.98
C ALA A 87 -5.34 -7.39 -15.44
N VAL A 88 -4.66 -6.33 -14.97
CA VAL A 88 -5.32 -5.13 -14.46
C VAL A 88 -4.61 -3.89 -14.97
N ASP A 89 -5.29 -2.76 -14.92
CA ASP A 89 -4.66 -1.46 -15.18
C ASP A 89 -3.53 -1.23 -14.18
N HIS A 90 -2.38 -0.80 -14.68
CA HIS A 90 -1.19 -0.66 -13.84
C HIS A 90 -0.31 0.50 -14.27
N GLU A 91 0.51 0.94 -13.32
CA GLU A 91 1.57 1.91 -13.53
C GLU A 91 2.92 1.27 -13.26
N GLY A 92 3.96 1.73 -13.95
CA GLY A 92 5.29 1.13 -13.81
C GLY A 92 5.99 1.47 -12.50
N THR A 93 5.74 2.66 -11.96
CA THR A 93 6.37 3.16 -10.74
C THR A 93 5.41 4.02 -9.95
N ALA A 94 5.70 4.16 -8.65
CA ALA A 94 4.98 5.10 -7.80
C ALA A 94 5.89 5.57 -6.66
N VAL A 95 5.63 6.80 -6.21
CA VAL A 95 6.18 7.29 -4.94
C VAL A 95 5.30 6.75 -3.82
N ILE A 96 5.91 6.14 -2.81
CA ILE A 96 5.18 5.57 -1.67
C ILE A 96 5.00 6.64 -0.59
N HIS A 97 3.75 6.87 -0.19
CA HIS A 97 3.36 7.83 0.84
C HIS A 97 2.92 7.15 2.12
N LEU A 98 2.43 5.92 2.04
CA LEU A 98 1.90 5.18 3.18
C LEU A 98 2.31 3.72 3.09
N ILE A 99 2.76 3.17 4.22
CA ILE A 99 2.99 1.74 4.38
C ILE A 99 1.89 1.20 5.27
N VAL A 100 1.19 0.18 4.78
CA VAL A 100 0.18 -0.54 5.54
C VAL A 100 0.74 -1.89 5.93
N GLU A 101 0.90 -2.13 7.22
CA GLU A 101 1.32 -3.43 7.76
C GLU A 101 0.10 -4.21 8.20
N LEU A 102 -0.09 -5.39 7.60
CA LEU A 102 -1.13 -6.32 8.03
C LEU A 102 -0.54 -7.20 9.13
N VAL A 103 -1.12 -7.12 10.32
CA VAL A 103 -0.61 -7.76 11.52
C VAL A 103 -1.68 -8.63 12.16
N ASP A 104 -1.28 -9.47 13.13
CA ASP A 104 -2.22 -10.21 13.93
C ASP A 104 -3.18 -9.25 14.63
N LYS A 105 -4.41 -9.68 14.78
CA LYS A 105 -5.46 -8.87 15.42
C LYS A 105 -5.05 -8.35 16.79
N ALA A 106 -4.28 -9.14 17.54
CA ALA A 106 -3.77 -8.74 18.85
C ALA A 106 -2.76 -7.59 18.79
N GLU A 107 -2.08 -7.40 17.65
CA GLU A 107 -1.08 -6.36 17.45
C GLU A 107 -1.66 -5.11 16.79
N ALA A 108 -2.89 -5.20 16.27
CA ALA A 108 -3.53 -4.06 15.63
C ALA A 108 -3.96 -3.04 16.68
N VAL A 109 -3.72 -1.76 16.40
CA VAL A 109 -4.12 -0.67 17.27
C VAL A 109 -5.54 -0.23 16.93
N ARG A 110 -6.28 0.18 17.96
CA ARG A 110 -7.66 0.66 17.79
C ARG A 110 -7.72 1.99 17.06
N PHE A 111 -6.77 2.87 17.36
CA PHE A 111 -6.65 4.17 16.72
C PHE A 111 -5.23 4.32 16.19
N ALA A 112 -5.11 4.80 14.97
CA ALA A 112 -3.83 5.06 14.39
C ALA A 112 -3.17 6.27 15.06
N ASP A 113 -1.97 6.07 15.56
CA ASP A 113 -1.10 7.18 15.97
C ASP A 113 -0.24 7.57 14.77
N GLU A 114 0.35 8.77 14.84
CA GLU A 114 1.31 9.19 13.82
C GLU A 114 2.60 8.38 13.96
N GLU A 115 2.63 7.22 13.33
CA GLU A 115 3.80 6.38 13.27
C GLU A 115 4.51 6.51 11.94
N THR A 116 5.83 6.47 11.98
CA THR A 116 6.67 6.39 10.79
C THR A 116 7.57 5.18 10.88
N THR A 117 7.97 4.69 9.73
CA THR A 117 9.00 3.67 9.60
C THR A 117 10.01 4.12 8.56
N GLN A 118 11.22 3.57 8.62
CA GLN A 118 12.26 3.89 7.66
C GLN A 118 12.45 2.75 6.67
N LEU A 119 12.34 3.05 5.40
CA LEU A 119 12.68 2.13 4.31
C LEU A 119 13.66 2.82 3.38
N GLN A 120 14.77 2.17 3.11
CA GLN A 120 15.83 2.72 2.25
C GLN A 120 16.26 4.13 2.69
N GLY A 121 16.27 4.39 4.00
CA GLY A 121 16.62 5.70 4.55
C GLY A 121 15.55 6.77 4.43
N VAL A 122 14.36 6.43 3.94
CA VAL A 122 13.26 7.37 3.80
C VAL A 122 12.21 7.11 4.88
N ALA A 123 11.79 8.15 5.58
CA ALA A 123 10.74 8.06 6.60
C ALA A 123 9.36 8.09 5.93
N ILE A 124 8.59 7.05 6.13
CA ILE A 124 7.26 6.88 5.53
C ILE A 124 6.24 6.68 6.64
N GLN A 125 5.07 7.25 6.52
CA GLN A 125 3.97 7.03 7.46
C GLN A 125 3.51 5.58 7.40
N ARG A 126 3.17 5.05 8.58
CA ARG A 126 2.81 3.64 8.74
C ARG A 126 1.45 3.49 9.41
N LEU A 127 0.67 2.57 8.88
CA LEU A 127 -0.62 2.19 9.43
C LEU A 127 -0.61 0.68 9.66
N ARG A 128 -0.98 0.23 10.87
CA ARG A 128 -1.08 -1.19 11.20
C ARG A 128 -2.53 -1.61 11.26
N LEU A 129 -2.89 -2.61 10.47
CA LEU A 129 -4.26 -3.09 10.38
C LEU A 129 -4.32 -4.59 10.59
N PRO A 130 -5.45 -5.11 11.11
CA PRO A 130 -5.61 -6.56 11.26
C PRO A 130 -5.60 -7.26 9.91
N GLU A 131 -4.87 -8.37 9.82
CA GLU A 131 -4.89 -9.21 8.64
C GLU A 131 -6.26 -9.88 8.44
N GLY A 132 -6.59 -10.21 7.20
CA GLY A 132 -7.79 -10.97 6.86
C GLY A 132 -9.10 -10.17 6.82
N GLU A 133 -9.09 -8.89 7.11
CA GLU A 133 -10.28 -8.03 7.12
C GLU A 133 -10.23 -7.02 5.99
N VAL A 134 -10.49 -7.48 4.77
CA VAL A 134 -10.28 -6.71 3.54
C VAL A 134 -11.12 -5.44 3.49
N GLU A 135 -12.41 -5.53 3.76
CA GLU A 135 -13.28 -4.36 3.68
C GLU A 135 -12.94 -3.31 4.72
N SER A 136 -12.77 -3.72 5.96
CA SER A 136 -12.40 -2.85 7.06
C SER A 136 -11.05 -2.17 6.81
N ALA A 137 -10.07 -2.93 6.31
CA ALA A 137 -8.76 -2.39 5.98
C ALA A 137 -8.84 -1.36 4.84
N SER A 138 -9.64 -1.64 3.81
CA SER A 138 -9.82 -0.71 2.69
C SER A 138 -10.40 0.63 3.15
N ARG A 139 -11.41 0.58 4.04
CA ARG A 139 -12.01 1.79 4.60
C ARG A 139 -11.04 2.57 5.47
N ALA A 140 -10.24 1.87 6.29
CA ALA A 140 -9.24 2.52 7.14
C ALA A 140 -8.18 3.23 6.32
N ILE A 141 -7.72 2.62 5.24
CA ILE A 141 -6.74 3.22 4.33
C ILE A 141 -7.31 4.47 3.65
N GLU A 142 -8.54 4.38 3.13
CA GLU A 142 -9.19 5.54 2.50
C GLU A 142 -9.34 6.70 3.48
N ALA A 143 -9.77 6.40 4.70
CA ALA A 143 -9.92 7.43 5.73
C ALA A 143 -8.59 8.08 6.07
N TRP A 144 -7.54 7.28 6.22
CA TRP A 144 -6.19 7.80 6.49
C TRP A 144 -5.71 8.73 5.39
N LEU A 145 -5.94 8.37 4.14
CA LEU A 145 -5.43 9.14 3.00
C LEU A 145 -6.21 10.43 2.74
N PHE A 146 -7.52 10.42 2.94
CA PHE A 146 -8.38 11.48 2.39
C PHE A 146 -9.28 12.18 3.42
N GLU A 147 -9.49 11.61 4.58
CA GLU A 147 -10.39 12.21 5.56
C GLU A 147 -9.58 12.93 6.64
N PRO A 148 -9.97 14.15 7.01
CA PRO A 148 -9.26 14.89 8.04
C PRO A 148 -9.46 14.22 9.41
N GLN A 149 -8.40 14.22 10.21
CA GLN A 149 -8.48 13.74 11.59
C GLN A 149 -9.38 14.67 12.41
N TRP A 150 -10.26 14.09 13.19
CA TRP A 150 -11.04 14.86 14.12
C TRP A 150 -10.14 15.38 15.26
N LYS A 151 -10.19 16.67 15.46
CA LYS A 151 -9.46 17.28 16.57
C LYS A 151 -10.46 17.91 17.53
N LYS A 152 -10.36 17.52 18.80
CA LYS A 152 -11.17 18.13 19.84
C LYS A 152 -10.83 19.62 19.95
N LEU A 153 -11.85 20.47 19.90
CA LEU A 153 -11.64 21.88 20.11
C LEU A 153 -11.22 22.11 21.57
N THR A 154 -10.06 22.73 21.77
CA THR A 154 -9.64 23.19 23.06
C THR A 154 -10.21 24.59 23.27
N SER A 155 -11.05 24.74 24.28
CA SER A 155 -11.60 26.02 24.65
C SER A 155 -10.53 26.94 25.25
#